data_635437df99ecaa8d92d5ef357a39cf99
#
_entry.id   635437df99ecaa8d92d5ef357a39cf99
#
_cell.length_a   1.000
_cell.length_b   1.000
_cell.length_c   1.000
_cell.angle_alpha   90.00
_cell.angle_beta   90.00
_cell.angle_gamma   90.00
#
_symmetry.space_group_name_H-M   'P 1'
#
loop_
_entity.id
_entity.type
_entity.pdbx_description
1 polymer ?
#
loop_
_entity_poly.entity_id
_entity_poly.type
_entity_poly.pdbx_seq_one_letter_code
_entity_poly.pdbx_strand_id
1 'polypeptide(L)'
;NEWANDTRIIVLDPEAEYLNVTRNLSGNIIDVGNAKEGRINPFHIYKVLTEDGNTADPVVTFNTHLKMLESFFKIVFVGASSDVIELINNLAVETYERKGISEATDCTDFTPEQFPTFSDMYETLMLKDRETMDALTLRDMRTAELYLQKFVKGRYSDIWNAPSTLEVDADLIDFNFQSLFANKNNTVANAQMLLVFRFIEQEVINARELNKNGKNLRTMIVCDEAHLFIDAKFPIALDFFFSMSKRIRKYGGSFIPGCLEVADWDGSAALWGKTG
;
A
#
# COMPACT_ATOMS: atom_id res chain seq x y z
N ASN A 1 -15.36 18.29 17.59
CA ASN A 1 -16.42 17.28 17.31
C ASN A 1 -16.56 17.01 15.82
N GLU A 2 -15.44 16.76 15.13
CA GLU A 2 -15.45 16.49 13.68
C GLU A 2 -16.21 15.20 13.35
N TRP A 3 -16.16 14.20 14.23
CA TRP A 3 -16.89 12.94 14.07
C TRP A 3 -18.42 13.12 14.03
N ALA A 4 -18.94 14.13 14.72
CA ALA A 4 -20.38 14.47 14.67
C ALA A 4 -20.80 15.19 13.35
N ASN A 5 -19.86 15.43 12.44
CA ASN A 5 -20.05 16.18 11.20
C ASN A 5 -19.86 15.34 9.93
N ASP A 6 -20.21 14.04 9.95
CA ASP A 6 -19.99 13.12 8.84
C ASP A 6 -18.51 13.08 8.38
N THR A 7 -17.59 13.05 9.35
CA THR A 7 -16.15 13.02 9.09
C THR A 7 -15.60 11.63 9.39
N ARG A 8 -15.02 11.00 8.38
CA ARG A 8 -14.19 9.80 8.56
C ARG A 8 -12.82 10.20 9.07
N ILE A 9 -12.39 9.61 10.18
CA ILE A 9 -11.09 9.88 10.81
C ILE A 9 -10.20 8.65 10.63
N ILE A 10 -9.04 8.85 10.03
CA ILE A 10 -7.99 7.83 9.87
C ILE A 10 -6.82 8.25 10.75
N VAL A 11 -6.44 7.39 11.69
CA VAL A 11 -5.31 7.62 12.58
C VAL A 11 -4.15 6.72 12.14
N LEU A 12 -2.96 7.30 12.02
CA LEU A 12 -1.69 6.58 11.92
C LEU A 12 -1.08 6.59 13.32
N ASP A 13 -1.18 5.45 14.01
CA ASP A 13 -0.80 5.30 15.43
C ASP A 13 0.45 4.43 15.58
N PRO A 14 1.64 5.03 15.71
CA PRO A 14 2.88 4.28 15.82
C PRO A 14 3.11 3.68 17.22
N GLU A 15 2.47 4.20 18.27
CA GLU A 15 2.71 3.82 19.67
C GLU A 15 1.50 3.16 20.35
N ALA A 16 0.41 2.93 19.60
CA ALA A 16 -0.83 2.31 20.07
C ALA A 16 -1.57 3.11 21.18
N GLU A 17 -1.50 4.44 21.11
CA GLU A 17 -2.14 5.32 22.09
C GLU A 17 -3.64 5.52 21.86
N TYR A 18 -4.10 5.34 20.60
CA TYR A 18 -5.49 5.57 20.20
C TYR A 18 -6.40 4.35 20.39
N LEU A 19 -5.86 3.16 20.71
CA LEU A 19 -6.62 1.91 20.79
C LEU A 19 -7.87 2.00 21.68
N ASN A 20 -7.75 2.65 22.86
CA ASN A 20 -8.87 2.75 23.81
C ASN A 20 -9.95 3.71 23.31
N VAL A 21 -9.55 4.83 22.71
CA VAL A 21 -10.49 5.81 22.12
C VAL A 21 -11.21 5.16 20.96
N THR A 22 -10.49 4.46 20.09
CA THR A 22 -11.06 3.79 18.92
C THR A 22 -12.07 2.72 19.32
N ARG A 23 -11.76 1.88 20.31
CA ARG A 23 -12.73 0.89 20.84
C ARG A 23 -13.98 1.54 21.43
N ASN A 24 -13.80 2.59 22.23
CA ASN A 24 -14.93 3.28 22.88
C ASN A 24 -15.87 3.96 21.86
N LEU A 25 -15.35 4.35 20.71
CA LEU A 25 -16.11 4.95 19.63
C LEU A 25 -16.57 3.94 18.57
N SER A 26 -16.41 2.63 18.84
CA SER A 26 -16.77 1.56 17.90
C SER A 26 -16.05 1.68 16.54
N GLY A 27 -14.83 2.21 16.57
CA GLY A 27 -13.96 2.30 15.39
C GLY A 27 -13.23 0.99 15.09
N ASN A 28 -12.63 0.90 13.92
CA ASN A 28 -11.83 -0.24 13.48
C ASN A 28 -10.36 -0.03 13.86
N ILE A 29 -9.77 -1.03 14.50
CA ILE A 29 -8.33 -1.08 14.79
C ILE A 29 -7.70 -2.09 13.84
N ILE A 30 -6.68 -1.66 13.13
CA ILE A 30 -5.94 -2.46 12.15
C ILE A 30 -4.48 -2.53 12.60
N ASP A 31 -4.05 -3.69 13.09
CA ASP A 31 -2.63 -3.92 13.38
C ASP A 31 -1.87 -4.17 12.06
N VAL A 32 -1.16 -3.16 11.60
CA VAL A 32 -0.44 -3.16 10.32
C VAL A 32 0.66 -4.22 10.26
N GLY A 33 1.23 -4.59 11.39
CA GLY A 33 2.25 -5.64 11.48
C GLY A 33 1.68 -7.06 11.60
N ASN A 34 0.36 -7.20 11.80
CA ASN A 34 -0.31 -8.47 11.97
C ASN A 34 -1.14 -8.84 10.73
N ALA A 35 -0.67 -9.80 9.97
CA ALA A 35 -1.27 -10.24 8.72
C ALA A 35 -2.72 -10.78 8.82
N LYS A 36 -3.24 -11.06 10.00
CA LYS A 36 -4.55 -11.72 10.15
C LYS A 36 -5.73 -10.75 10.09
N GLU A 37 -5.53 -9.50 10.53
CA GLU A 37 -6.62 -8.56 10.76
C GLU A 37 -6.68 -7.40 9.77
N GLY A 38 -5.69 -7.26 8.89
CA GLY A 38 -5.60 -6.14 7.96
C GLY A 38 -4.72 -6.46 6.76
N ARG A 39 -4.90 -7.66 6.19
CA ARG A 39 -4.10 -8.05 5.03
C ARG A 39 -4.42 -7.20 3.82
N ILE A 40 -3.36 -6.71 3.18
CA ILE A 40 -3.44 -6.04 1.88
C ILE A 40 -2.67 -6.90 0.88
N ASN A 41 -3.38 -7.42 -0.09
CA ASN A 41 -2.76 -8.12 -1.22
C ASN A 41 -2.05 -7.11 -2.13
N PRO A 42 -0.74 -7.22 -2.37
CA PRO A 42 -0.04 -6.30 -3.27
C PRO A 42 -0.61 -6.26 -4.69
N PHE A 43 -1.26 -7.34 -5.14
CA PHE A 43 -1.87 -7.45 -6.47
C PHE A 43 -3.25 -6.82 -6.56
N HIS A 44 -3.82 -6.30 -5.48
CA HIS A 44 -5.12 -5.63 -5.50
C HIS A 44 -4.99 -4.27 -6.21
N ILE A 45 -5.73 -4.10 -7.31
CA ILE A 45 -5.73 -2.87 -8.10
C ILE A 45 -6.69 -1.86 -7.46
N TYR A 46 -6.16 -0.71 -7.07
CA TYR A 46 -6.95 0.40 -6.54
C TYR A 46 -7.21 1.45 -7.62
N LYS A 47 -8.35 2.13 -7.51
CA LYS A 47 -8.71 3.25 -8.40
C LYS A 47 -7.66 4.36 -8.35
N VAL A 48 -7.47 5.01 -9.47
CA VAL A 48 -6.61 6.19 -9.60
C VAL A 48 -7.47 7.37 -10.04
N LEU A 49 -7.18 8.57 -9.52
CA LEU A 49 -7.79 9.79 -9.99
C LEU A 49 -6.85 10.56 -10.93
N THR A 50 -7.43 11.13 -11.97
CA THR A 50 -6.79 12.13 -12.82
C THR A 50 -6.62 13.45 -12.06
N GLU A 51 -5.83 14.39 -12.60
CA GLU A 51 -5.64 15.72 -12.01
C GLU A 51 -6.96 16.50 -11.84
N ASP A 52 -7.92 16.29 -12.74
CA ASP A 52 -9.27 16.87 -12.67
C ASP A 52 -10.14 16.18 -11.62
N GLY A 53 -9.66 15.09 -11.04
CA GLY A 53 -10.32 14.30 -10.02
C GLY A 53 -11.46 13.45 -10.52
N ASN A 54 -11.42 13.05 -11.77
CA ASN A 54 -12.24 11.98 -12.30
C ASN A 54 -11.51 10.64 -12.12
N THR A 55 -12.26 9.54 -12.11
CA THR A 55 -11.64 8.21 -12.14
C THR A 55 -10.86 8.06 -13.44
N ALA A 56 -9.60 7.64 -13.34
CA ALA A 56 -8.78 7.36 -14.50
C ALA A 56 -9.35 6.15 -15.28
N ASP A 57 -9.04 6.09 -16.56
CA ASP A 57 -9.40 4.94 -17.36
C ASP A 57 -8.64 3.66 -16.88
N PRO A 58 -9.13 2.45 -17.27
CA PRO A 58 -8.52 1.19 -16.86
C PRO A 58 -7.03 1.10 -17.20
N VAL A 59 -6.60 1.58 -18.37
CA VAL A 59 -5.20 1.51 -18.81
C VAL A 59 -4.30 2.33 -17.89
N VAL A 60 -4.69 3.57 -17.56
CA VAL A 60 -3.93 4.43 -16.62
C VAL A 60 -3.91 3.82 -15.23
N THR A 61 -5.04 3.26 -14.78
CA THR A 61 -5.16 2.60 -13.48
C THR A 61 -4.24 1.39 -13.38
N PHE A 62 -4.28 0.50 -14.36
CA PHE A 62 -3.43 -0.71 -14.41
C PHE A 62 -1.94 -0.35 -14.46
N ASN A 63 -1.54 0.57 -15.34
CA ASN A 63 -0.14 0.99 -15.44
C ASN A 63 0.38 1.70 -14.17
N THR A 64 -0.47 2.46 -13.50
CA THR A 64 -0.13 3.08 -12.21
C THR A 64 0.06 2.01 -11.13
N HIS A 65 -0.81 0.99 -11.13
CA HIS A 65 -0.68 -0.15 -10.23
C HIS A 65 0.60 -0.95 -10.49
N LEU A 66 0.95 -1.23 -11.75
CA LEU A 66 2.21 -1.94 -12.09
C LEU A 66 3.45 -1.19 -11.58
N LYS A 67 3.47 0.15 -11.66
CA LYS A 67 4.56 0.96 -11.09
C LYS A 67 4.65 0.83 -9.56
N MET A 68 3.51 0.78 -8.89
CA MET A 68 3.46 0.53 -7.45
C MET A 68 3.98 -0.88 -7.13
N LEU A 69 3.54 -1.87 -7.89
CA LEU A 69 3.96 -3.27 -7.72
C LEU A 69 5.47 -3.45 -7.98
N GLU A 70 6.03 -2.78 -8.98
CA GLU A 70 7.48 -2.71 -9.21
C GLU A 70 8.22 -2.11 -8.00
N SER A 71 7.68 -1.03 -7.42
CA SER A 71 8.25 -0.41 -6.22
C SER A 71 8.21 -1.38 -5.03
N PHE A 72 7.10 -2.10 -4.86
CA PHE A 72 6.97 -3.15 -3.86
C PHE A 72 8.02 -4.25 -4.07
N PHE A 73 8.19 -4.76 -5.29
CA PHE A 73 9.18 -5.79 -5.61
C PHE A 73 10.61 -5.34 -5.33
N LYS A 74 10.96 -4.10 -5.67
CA LYS A 74 12.28 -3.51 -5.35
C LYS A 74 12.55 -3.46 -3.84
N ILE A 75 11.51 -3.23 -3.03
CA ILE A 75 11.63 -3.24 -1.57
C ILE A 75 11.83 -4.66 -1.04
N VAL A 76 11.04 -5.63 -1.50
CA VAL A 76 11.00 -6.97 -0.88
C VAL A 76 12.04 -7.93 -1.45
N PHE A 77 12.49 -7.74 -2.68
CA PHE A 77 13.53 -8.58 -3.33
C PHE A 77 14.91 -7.94 -3.20
N VAL A 78 15.31 -7.69 -1.97
CA VAL A 78 16.61 -7.07 -1.65
C VAL A 78 17.75 -7.83 -2.29
N GLY A 79 18.59 -7.13 -3.06
CA GLY A 79 19.76 -7.70 -3.75
C GLY A 79 19.44 -8.37 -5.09
N ALA A 80 18.21 -8.35 -5.57
CA ALA A 80 17.88 -8.78 -6.92
C ALA A 80 18.50 -7.83 -7.96
N SER A 81 19.02 -8.41 -9.05
CA SER A 81 19.49 -7.62 -10.19
C SER A 81 18.30 -6.97 -10.92
N SER A 82 18.59 -5.94 -11.74
CA SER A 82 17.60 -5.32 -12.61
C SER A 82 16.91 -6.34 -13.52
N ASP A 83 17.66 -7.30 -14.06
CA ASP A 83 17.12 -8.32 -14.96
C ASP A 83 16.13 -9.26 -14.24
N VAL A 84 16.43 -9.63 -12.99
CA VAL A 84 15.50 -10.41 -12.15
C VAL A 84 14.26 -9.60 -11.78
N ILE A 85 14.39 -8.31 -11.46
CA ILE A 85 13.22 -7.45 -11.19
C ILE A 85 12.35 -7.32 -12.44
N GLU A 86 12.95 -7.13 -13.62
CA GLU A 86 12.21 -7.05 -14.88
C GLU A 86 11.48 -8.37 -15.21
N LEU A 87 12.16 -9.50 -15.01
CA LEU A 87 11.53 -10.81 -15.15
C LEU A 87 10.31 -10.96 -14.22
N ILE A 88 10.42 -10.50 -12.97
CA ILE A 88 9.33 -10.54 -11.99
C ILE A 88 8.19 -9.60 -12.39
N ASN A 89 8.48 -8.42 -12.93
CA ASN A 89 7.45 -7.49 -13.43
C ASN A 89 6.68 -8.11 -14.59
N ASN A 90 7.37 -8.68 -15.57
CA ASN A 90 6.74 -9.37 -16.70
C ASN A 90 5.91 -10.56 -16.25
N LEU A 91 6.40 -11.33 -15.28
CA LEU A 91 5.67 -12.44 -14.69
C LEU A 91 4.39 -11.98 -13.98
N ALA A 92 4.41 -10.81 -13.32
CA ALA A 92 3.22 -10.23 -12.70
C ALA A 92 2.16 -9.90 -13.76
N VAL A 93 2.53 -9.27 -14.88
CA VAL A 93 1.61 -8.98 -15.99
C VAL A 93 0.97 -10.26 -16.52
N GLU A 94 1.77 -11.29 -16.82
CA GLU A 94 1.27 -12.58 -17.27
C GLU A 94 0.33 -13.25 -16.24
N THR A 95 0.60 -13.05 -14.96
CA THR A 95 -0.24 -13.57 -13.88
C THR A 95 -1.62 -12.90 -13.89
N TYR A 96 -1.68 -11.59 -14.14
CA TYR A 96 -2.95 -10.88 -14.33
C TYR A 96 -3.69 -11.41 -15.56
N GLU A 97 -3.01 -11.54 -16.70
CA GLU A 97 -3.60 -12.08 -17.94
C GLU A 97 -4.20 -13.46 -17.73
N ARG A 98 -3.53 -14.35 -17.00
CA ARG A 98 -4.04 -15.69 -16.66
C ARG A 98 -5.29 -15.65 -15.78
N LYS A 99 -5.49 -14.59 -15.00
CA LYS A 99 -6.72 -14.32 -14.23
C LYS A 99 -7.78 -13.59 -15.05
N GLY A 100 -7.53 -13.34 -16.33
CA GLY A 100 -8.44 -12.61 -17.23
C GLY A 100 -8.43 -11.10 -17.04
N ILE A 101 -7.39 -10.57 -16.37
CA ILE A 101 -7.20 -9.14 -16.13
C ILE A 101 -6.15 -8.61 -17.10
N SER A 102 -6.53 -7.66 -17.93
CA SER A 102 -5.66 -6.93 -18.85
C SER A 102 -5.64 -5.44 -18.53
N GLU A 103 -4.83 -4.68 -19.23
CA GLU A 103 -4.80 -3.22 -19.08
C GLU A 103 -6.14 -2.54 -19.40
N ALA A 104 -6.99 -3.16 -20.20
CA ALA A 104 -8.31 -2.65 -20.56
C ALA A 104 -9.43 -3.10 -19.60
N THR A 105 -9.10 -3.92 -18.60
CA THR A 105 -10.09 -4.47 -17.67
C THR A 105 -10.46 -3.46 -16.62
N ASP A 106 -11.74 -3.12 -16.53
CA ASP A 106 -12.25 -2.32 -15.41
C ASP A 106 -12.42 -3.21 -14.16
N CYS A 107 -11.55 -3.01 -13.19
CA CYS A 107 -11.54 -3.75 -11.93
C CYS A 107 -12.34 -3.05 -10.81
N THR A 108 -13.14 -2.04 -11.12
CA THR A 108 -13.85 -1.22 -10.13
C THR A 108 -14.75 -2.04 -9.20
N ASP A 109 -15.43 -3.05 -9.73
CA ASP A 109 -16.38 -3.89 -9.01
C ASP A 109 -15.80 -5.28 -8.64
N PHE A 110 -14.48 -5.46 -8.78
CA PHE A 110 -13.86 -6.74 -8.45
C PHE A 110 -13.81 -6.95 -6.94
N THR A 111 -14.10 -8.19 -6.53
CA THR A 111 -13.88 -8.61 -5.14
C THR A 111 -12.39 -8.93 -4.91
N PRO A 112 -11.91 -8.89 -3.65
CA PRO A 112 -10.50 -9.18 -3.35
C PRO A 112 -9.99 -10.54 -3.88
N GLU A 113 -10.87 -11.54 -3.99
CA GLU A 113 -10.55 -12.90 -4.44
C GLU A 113 -10.28 -12.99 -5.95
N GLN A 114 -10.75 -12.01 -6.72
CA GLN A 114 -10.56 -11.97 -8.16
C GLN A 114 -9.14 -11.53 -8.57
N PHE A 115 -8.42 -10.87 -7.64
CA PHE A 115 -7.04 -10.46 -7.90
C PHE A 115 -6.05 -11.63 -7.69
N PRO A 116 -4.95 -11.65 -8.45
CA PRO A 116 -3.89 -12.63 -8.25
C PRO A 116 -3.29 -12.58 -6.85
N THR A 117 -2.58 -13.64 -6.50
CA THR A 117 -1.75 -13.75 -5.30
C THR A 117 -0.32 -14.15 -5.68
N PHE A 118 0.60 -14.16 -4.72
CA PHE A 118 1.94 -14.71 -4.96
C PHE A 118 1.91 -16.21 -5.32
N SER A 119 0.93 -16.97 -4.87
CA SER A 119 0.75 -18.37 -5.30
C SER A 119 0.44 -18.45 -6.79
N ASP A 120 -0.45 -17.62 -7.31
CA ASP A 120 -0.76 -17.57 -8.73
C ASP A 120 0.48 -17.17 -9.55
N MET A 121 1.25 -16.21 -9.05
CA MET A 121 2.49 -15.78 -9.69
C MET A 121 3.56 -16.87 -9.70
N TYR A 122 3.70 -17.62 -8.61
CA TYR A 122 4.61 -18.75 -8.54
C TYR A 122 4.20 -19.87 -9.49
N GLU A 123 2.91 -20.17 -9.60
CA GLU A 123 2.38 -21.12 -10.58
C GLU A 123 2.67 -20.68 -12.01
N THR A 124 2.51 -19.39 -12.33
CA THR A 124 2.83 -18.83 -13.65
C THR A 124 4.31 -19.05 -13.98
N LEU A 125 5.20 -18.84 -13.00
CA LEU A 125 6.64 -19.12 -13.16
C LEU A 125 6.93 -20.60 -13.42
N MET A 126 6.24 -21.50 -12.71
CA MET A 126 6.45 -22.94 -12.85
C MET A 126 5.97 -23.52 -14.18
N LEU A 127 5.04 -22.84 -14.86
CA LEU A 127 4.56 -23.23 -16.18
C LEU A 127 5.46 -22.80 -17.34
N LYS A 128 6.50 -22.01 -17.09
CA LYS A 128 7.45 -21.63 -18.14
C LYS A 128 8.23 -22.81 -18.66
N ASP A 129 8.26 -22.95 -19.98
CA ASP A 129 9.14 -23.92 -20.64
C ASP A 129 10.61 -23.52 -20.45
N ARG A 130 11.36 -24.36 -19.76
CA ARG A 130 12.76 -24.13 -19.42
C ARG A 130 13.73 -24.81 -20.39
N GLU A 131 13.23 -25.67 -21.28
CA GLU A 131 14.09 -26.47 -22.19
C GLU A 131 14.68 -25.61 -23.30
N THR A 132 13.98 -24.54 -23.68
CA THR A 132 14.39 -23.64 -24.78
C THR A 132 15.14 -22.41 -24.32
N MET A 133 15.35 -22.23 -22.99
CA MET A 133 15.99 -21.06 -22.43
C MET A 133 17.52 -21.19 -22.43
N ASP A 134 18.18 -20.05 -22.66
CA ASP A 134 19.62 -19.95 -22.46
C ASP A 134 20.02 -20.01 -20.97
N ALA A 135 21.32 -20.24 -20.72
CA ALA A 135 21.83 -20.43 -19.36
C ALA A 135 21.65 -19.19 -18.45
N LEU A 136 21.65 -17.98 -19.02
CA LEU A 136 21.47 -16.73 -18.25
C LEU A 136 20.03 -16.58 -17.81
N THR A 137 19.08 -16.74 -18.73
CA THR A 137 17.65 -16.74 -18.46
C THR A 137 17.27 -17.80 -17.43
N LEU A 138 17.81 -19.02 -17.54
CA LEU A 138 17.60 -20.09 -16.55
C LEU A 138 18.10 -19.71 -15.16
N ARG A 139 19.23 -19.05 -15.06
CA ARG A 139 19.78 -18.57 -13.77
C ARG A 139 18.84 -17.54 -13.14
N ASP A 140 18.39 -16.59 -13.93
CA ASP A 140 17.50 -15.52 -13.44
C ASP A 140 16.13 -16.07 -13.05
N MET A 141 15.59 -17.02 -13.79
CA MET A 141 14.38 -17.77 -13.44
C MET A 141 14.51 -18.52 -12.11
N ARG A 142 15.64 -19.19 -11.86
CA ARG A 142 15.90 -19.85 -10.57
C ARG A 142 16.01 -18.85 -9.43
N THR A 143 16.62 -17.70 -9.69
CA THR A 143 16.72 -16.62 -8.70
C THR A 143 15.33 -16.07 -8.35
N ALA A 144 14.51 -15.80 -9.36
CA ALA A 144 13.10 -15.38 -9.16
C ALA A 144 12.31 -16.43 -8.39
N GLU A 145 12.48 -17.72 -8.70
CA GLU A 145 11.85 -18.82 -7.97
C GLU A 145 12.19 -18.80 -6.47
N LEU A 146 13.49 -18.64 -6.14
CA LEU A 146 13.93 -18.56 -4.73
C LEU A 146 13.36 -17.34 -4.00
N TYR A 147 13.23 -16.20 -4.67
CA TYR A 147 12.58 -15.04 -4.08
C TYR A 147 11.08 -15.28 -3.84
N LEU A 148 10.36 -15.80 -4.82
CA LEU A 148 8.92 -16.05 -4.73
C LEU A 148 8.57 -17.13 -3.69
N GLN A 149 9.41 -18.14 -3.49
CA GLN A 149 9.20 -19.16 -2.44
C GLN A 149 9.04 -18.55 -1.04
N LYS A 150 9.69 -17.42 -0.74
CA LYS A 150 9.55 -16.73 0.54
C LYS A 150 8.13 -16.21 0.78
N PHE A 151 7.40 -15.94 -0.30
CA PHE A 151 6.03 -15.43 -0.26
C PHE A 151 4.98 -16.53 -0.31
N VAL A 152 5.30 -17.69 -0.88
CA VAL A 152 4.33 -18.79 -1.05
C VAL A 152 4.37 -19.78 0.12
N LYS A 153 5.58 -20.15 0.57
CA LYS A 153 5.80 -21.17 1.61
C LYS A 153 6.70 -20.67 2.74
N GLY A 154 7.15 -19.44 2.69
CA GLY A 154 8.11 -18.88 3.62
C GLY A 154 7.49 -17.85 4.55
N ARG A 155 8.36 -17.09 5.20
CA ARG A 155 8.05 -16.12 6.26
C ARG A 155 7.11 -14.98 5.87
N TYR A 156 6.88 -14.75 4.58
CA TYR A 156 6.01 -13.66 4.08
C TYR A 156 4.67 -14.16 3.55
N SER A 157 4.43 -15.49 3.55
CA SER A 157 3.18 -16.07 3.04
C SER A 157 1.95 -15.55 3.79
N ASP A 158 2.03 -15.47 5.11
CA ASP A 158 0.91 -15.04 5.93
C ASP A 158 0.58 -13.56 5.77
N ILE A 159 1.59 -12.75 5.38
CA ILE A 159 1.43 -11.29 5.27
C ILE A 159 0.77 -10.90 3.95
N TRP A 160 1.21 -11.49 2.81
CA TRP A 160 0.86 -10.97 1.49
C TRP A 160 0.28 -12.00 0.51
N ASN A 161 0.30 -13.30 0.83
CA ASN A 161 -0.10 -14.34 -0.12
C ASN A 161 -1.55 -14.82 0.09
N ALA A 162 -2.48 -13.89 0.10
CA ALA A 162 -3.91 -14.18 0.07
C ALA A 162 -4.70 -12.92 -0.31
N PRO A 163 -6.00 -13.03 -0.62
CA PRO A 163 -6.85 -11.87 -0.88
C PRO A 163 -6.80 -10.85 0.26
N SER A 164 -7.01 -9.58 -0.07
CA SER A 164 -7.13 -8.51 0.93
C SER A 164 -8.32 -8.79 1.85
N THR A 165 -8.09 -8.63 3.16
CA THR A 165 -9.15 -8.74 4.18
C THR A 165 -9.40 -7.42 4.88
N LEU A 166 -8.69 -6.38 4.46
CA LEU A 166 -8.85 -5.06 5.02
C LEU A 166 -10.17 -4.46 4.53
N GLU A 167 -11.17 -4.43 5.40
CA GLU A 167 -12.44 -3.76 5.21
C GLU A 167 -12.56 -2.64 6.25
N VAL A 168 -13.13 -1.52 5.83
CA VAL A 168 -13.25 -0.33 6.66
C VAL A 168 -14.66 0.19 6.58
N ASP A 169 -15.52 -0.25 7.50
CA ASP A 169 -16.90 0.19 7.62
C ASP A 169 -17.12 1.30 8.67
N ALA A 170 -16.07 1.62 9.45
CA ALA A 170 -16.19 2.60 10.53
C ALA A 170 -15.78 4.00 10.10
N ASP A 171 -16.34 5.00 10.79
CA ASP A 171 -15.97 6.41 10.63
C ASP A 171 -14.64 6.74 11.34
N LEU A 172 -14.20 5.90 12.26
CA LEU A 172 -12.88 6.00 12.92
C LEU A 172 -12.08 4.74 12.63
N ILE A 173 -10.91 4.93 12.04
CA ILE A 173 -9.99 3.86 11.64
C ILE A 173 -8.63 4.15 12.27
N ASP A 174 -8.13 3.21 13.02
CA ASP A 174 -6.83 3.28 13.68
C ASP A 174 -5.87 2.27 13.04
N PHE A 175 -4.92 2.77 12.26
CA PHE A 175 -3.81 1.97 11.76
C PHE A 175 -2.69 1.94 12.80
N ASN A 176 -2.66 0.88 13.59
CA ASN A 176 -1.64 0.66 14.60
C ASN A 176 -0.34 0.12 13.97
N PHE A 177 0.72 0.93 14.01
CA PHE A 177 2.04 0.60 13.48
C PHE A 177 3.01 0.06 14.54
N GLN A 178 2.62 -0.01 15.82
CA GLN A 178 3.51 -0.37 16.92
C GLN A 178 4.23 -1.70 16.68
N SER A 179 3.49 -2.73 16.32
CA SER A 179 4.06 -4.07 16.07
C SER A 179 5.03 -4.07 14.88
N LEU A 180 4.75 -3.25 13.85
CA LEU A 180 5.59 -3.11 12.67
C LEU A 180 6.93 -2.44 13.00
N PHE A 181 6.92 -1.35 13.78
CA PHE A 181 8.13 -0.65 14.21
C PHE A 181 8.95 -1.45 15.20
N ALA A 182 8.32 -2.18 16.11
CA ALA A 182 8.99 -3.05 17.06
C ALA A 182 9.79 -4.18 16.37
N ASN A 183 9.37 -4.61 15.22
CA ASN A 183 9.96 -5.73 14.48
C ASN A 183 11.22 -5.33 13.68
N LYS A 184 11.91 -4.29 13.92
CA LYS A 184 13.21 -3.86 13.34
C LYS A 184 13.52 -4.38 11.90
N ASN A 185 12.52 -4.86 11.15
CA ASN A 185 12.64 -5.33 9.77
C ASN A 185 12.19 -4.23 8.81
N ASN A 186 13.12 -3.36 8.47
CA ASN A 186 12.85 -2.20 7.61
C ASN A 186 12.27 -2.60 6.23
N THR A 187 12.61 -3.77 5.70
CA THR A 187 12.05 -4.27 4.43
C THR A 187 10.53 -4.49 4.54
N VAL A 188 10.10 -5.20 5.59
CA VAL A 188 8.67 -5.46 5.82
C VAL A 188 7.96 -4.14 6.15
N ALA A 189 8.57 -3.30 6.98
CA ALA A 189 7.99 -2.01 7.35
C ALA A 189 7.74 -1.12 6.14
N ASN A 190 8.73 -0.94 5.25
CA ASN A 190 8.56 -0.15 4.03
C ASN A 190 7.51 -0.74 3.09
N ALA A 191 7.51 -2.07 2.91
CA ALA A 191 6.55 -2.73 2.04
C ALA A 191 5.10 -2.58 2.57
N GLN A 192 4.88 -2.77 3.87
CA GLN A 192 3.57 -2.58 4.49
C GLN A 192 3.12 -1.11 4.43
N MET A 193 4.00 -0.17 4.73
CA MET A 193 3.70 1.26 4.61
C MET A 193 3.26 1.62 3.19
N LEU A 194 3.96 1.11 2.17
CA LEU A 194 3.57 1.35 0.78
C LEU A 194 2.11 0.90 0.52
N LEU A 195 1.75 -0.29 0.97
CA LEU A 195 0.41 -0.85 0.76
C LEU A 195 -0.65 -0.12 1.58
N VAL A 196 -0.40 0.16 2.86
CA VAL A 196 -1.34 0.88 3.75
C VAL A 196 -1.57 2.30 3.24
N PHE A 197 -0.53 3.02 2.84
CA PHE A 197 -0.68 4.38 2.33
C PHE A 197 -1.46 4.41 1.01
N ARG A 198 -1.28 3.41 0.15
CA ARG A 198 -2.12 3.24 -1.05
C ARG A 198 -3.57 2.97 -0.71
N PHE A 199 -3.83 2.13 0.30
CA PHE A 199 -5.18 1.90 0.79
C PHE A 199 -5.82 3.19 1.33
N ILE A 200 -5.08 3.98 2.14
CA ILE A 200 -5.57 5.27 2.66
C ILE A 200 -5.86 6.25 1.53
N GLU A 201 -5.01 6.33 0.51
CA GLU A 201 -5.29 7.12 -0.70
C GLU A 201 -6.60 6.70 -1.35
N GLN A 202 -6.87 5.39 -1.45
CA GLN A 202 -8.11 4.85 -1.99
C GLN A 202 -9.33 5.27 -1.17
N GLU A 203 -9.23 5.25 0.17
CA GLU A 203 -10.34 5.67 1.04
C GLU A 203 -10.67 7.16 0.89
N VAL A 204 -9.66 8.00 0.71
CA VAL A 204 -9.86 9.43 0.40
C VAL A 204 -10.55 9.60 -0.96
N ILE A 205 -10.20 8.78 -1.95
CA ILE A 205 -10.83 8.77 -3.28
C ILE A 205 -12.29 8.33 -3.17
N ASN A 206 -12.57 7.25 -2.45
CA ASN A 206 -13.92 6.73 -2.24
C ASN A 206 -14.83 7.76 -1.56
N ALA A 207 -14.34 8.44 -0.53
CA ALA A 207 -15.08 9.51 0.16
C ALA A 207 -15.46 10.64 -0.81
N ARG A 208 -14.56 11.03 -1.72
CA ARG A 208 -14.84 12.03 -2.73
C ARG A 208 -15.91 11.59 -3.74
N GLU A 209 -15.88 10.35 -4.20
CA GLU A 209 -16.89 9.80 -5.12
C GLU A 209 -18.28 9.81 -4.46
N LEU A 210 -18.35 9.44 -3.16
CA LEU A 210 -19.58 9.54 -2.39
C LEU A 210 -20.10 10.98 -2.30
N ASN A 211 -19.20 11.96 -2.18
CA ASN A 211 -19.56 13.38 -2.14
C ASN A 211 -20.11 13.89 -3.47
N LYS A 212 -19.59 13.43 -4.61
CA LYS A 212 -20.16 13.73 -5.94
C LYS A 212 -21.59 13.23 -6.07
N ASN A 213 -21.94 12.15 -5.35
CA ASN A 213 -23.27 11.55 -5.32
C ASN A 213 -24.19 12.12 -4.22
N GLY A 214 -23.83 13.28 -3.65
CA GLY A 214 -24.68 14.04 -2.72
C GLY A 214 -24.46 13.74 -1.23
N LYS A 215 -23.49 12.90 -0.85
CA LYS A 215 -23.02 12.81 0.53
C LYS A 215 -22.06 13.97 0.82
N ASN A 216 -21.89 14.32 2.09
CA ASN A 216 -20.93 15.36 2.51
C ASN A 216 -19.91 14.75 3.49
N LEU A 217 -19.30 13.65 3.09
CA LEU A 217 -18.29 12.95 3.88
C LEU A 217 -16.94 13.67 3.77
N ARG A 218 -16.36 14.05 4.91
CA ARG A 218 -15.01 14.57 5.00
C ARG A 218 -14.06 13.46 5.42
N THR A 219 -12.80 13.56 5.04
CA THR A 219 -11.76 12.63 5.51
C THR A 219 -10.69 13.42 6.25
N MET A 220 -10.40 13.03 7.49
CA MET A 220 -9.32 13.57 8.29
C MET A 220 -8.29 12.47 8.54
N ILE A 221 -7.06 12.70 8.15
CA ILE A 221 -5.94 11.81 8.48
C ILE A 221 -5.14 12.48 9.59
N VAL A 222 -5.04 11.80 10.71
CA VAL A 222 -4.23 12.20 11.87
C VAL A 222 -3.02 11.27 11.91
N CYS A 223 -1.83 11.82 11.84
CA CYS A 223 -0.60 11.07 12.02
C CYS A 223 0.02 11.48 13.36
N ASP A 224 -0.07 10.61 14.33
CA ASP A 224 0.58 10.84 15.60
C ASP A 224 2.08 10.54 15.50
N GLU A 225 2.89 11.22 16.32
CA GLU A 225 4.34 11.05 16.32
C GLU A 225 4.95 10.96 14.91
N ALA A 226 4.55 11.89 14.03
CA ALA A 226 4.90 11.89 12.61
C ALA A 226 6.42 11.74 12.35
N HIS A 227 7.26 12.16 13.31
CA HIS A 227 8.71 12.02 13.25
C HIS A 227 9.17 10.55 13.19
N LEU A 228 8.40 9.59 13.75
CA LEU A 228 8.71 8.16 13.68
C LEU A 228 8.58 7.60 12.27
N PHE A 229 7.74 8.22 11.45
CA PHE A 229 7.57 7.87 10.04
C PHE A 229 8.58 8.59 9.13
N ILE A 230 9.04 9.80 9.54
CA ILE A 230 9.97 10.64 8.78
C ILE A 230 11.42 10.24 9.13
N ASP A 231 11.79 9.03 8.76
CA ASP A 231 13.16 8.51 8.92
C ASP A 231 13.72 8.16 7.54
N ALA A 232 15.01 8.39 7.31
CA ALA A 232 15.68 8.05 6.07
C ALA A 232 15.55 6.56 5.69
N LYS A 233 15.28 5.70 6.67
CA LYS A 233 14.96 4.27 6.45
C LYS A 233 13.54 4.02 5.92
N PHE A 234 12.64 5.04 5.96
CA PHE A 234 11.26 4.96 5.50
C PHE A 234 10.91 6.01 4.43
N PRO A 235 11.60 6.03 3.28
CA PRO A 235 11.36 7.04 2.24
C PRO A 235 9.90 7.05 1.73
N ILE A 236 9.23 5.91 1.78
CA ILE A 236 7.81 5.75 1.38
C ILE A 236 6.88 6.63 2.21
N ALA A 237 7.14 6.73 3.52
CA ALA A 237 6.32 7.56 4.40
C ALA A 237 6.46 9.05 4.06
N LEU A 238 7.67 9.51 3.78
CA LEU A 238 7.92 10.89 3.39
C LEU A 238 7.19 11.27 2.08
N ASP A 239 7.26 10.41 1.07
CA ASP A 239 6.56 10.60 -0.20
C ASP A 239 5.04 10.65 -0.02
N PHE A 240 4.49 9.78 0.83
CA PHE A 240 3.07 9.78 1.18
C PHE A 240 2.66 11.08 1.86
N PHE A 241 3.39 11.53 2.89
CA PHE A 241 3.06 12.75 3.62
C PHE A 241 3.11 13.99 2.73
N PHE A 242 4.11 14.08 1.85
CA PHE A 242 4.22 15.16 0.89
C PHE A 242 3.06 15.14 -0.12
N SER A 243 2.69 13.98 -0.62
CA SER A 243 1.57 13.80 -1.54
C SER A 243 0.24 14.16 -0.86
N MET A 244 0.00 13.64 0.35
CA MET A 244 -1.23 13.90 1.10
C MET A 244 -1.40 15.37 1.46
N SER A 245 -0.39 16.03 1.98
CA SER A 245 -0.47 17.46 2.35
C SER A 245 -0.83 18.35 1.15
N LYS A 246 -0.43 17.98 -0.07
CA LYS A 246 -0.77 18.74 -1.29
C LYS A 246 -2.15 18.42 -1.86
N ARG A 247 -2.55 17.16 -1.80
CA ARG A 247 -3.72 16.66 -2.55
C ARG A 247 -5.00 16.59 -1.73
N ILE A 248 -4.91 16.28 -0.43
CA ILE A 248 -6.07 15.93 0.39
C ILE A 248 -7.12 17.05 0.44
N ARG A 249 -6.68 18.32 0.40
CA ARG A 249 -7.60 19.47 0.35
C ARG A 249 -8.50 19.48 -0.89
N LYS A 250 -7.98 19.03 -2.04
CA LYS A 250 -8.77 18.91 -3.29
C LYS A 250 -9.86 17.86 -3.17
N TYR A 251 -9.72 16.94 -2.21
CA TYR A 251 -10.65 15.83 -1.98
C TYR A 251 -11.58 16.06 -0.78
N GLY A 252 -11.59 17.30 -0.24
CA GLY A 252 -12.46 17.65 0.89
C GLY A 252 -11.96 17.12 2.24
N GLY A 253 -10.67 16.74 2.30
CA GLY A 253 -10.06 16.20 3.50
C GLY A 253 -9.01 17.11 4.13
N SER A 254 -8.48 16.68 5.28
CA SER A 254 -7.39 17.31 6.01
C SER A 254 -6.36 16.27 6.45
N PHE A 255 -5.08 16.67 6.47
CA PHE A 255 -3.98 15.88 7.00
C PHE A 255 -3.32 16.65 8.14
N ILE A 256 -3.23 16.02 9.31
CA ILE A 256 -2.75 16.61 10.56
C ILE A 256 -1.59 15.76 11.07
N PRO A 257 -0.34 16.14 10.78
CA PRO A 257 0.81 15.50 11.39
C PRO A 257 1.03 16.08 12.80
N GLY A 258 1.07 15.22 13.81
CA GLY A 258 1.40 15.55 15.19
C GLY A 258 2.88 15.28 15.48
N CYS A 259 3.52 16.14 16.26
CA CYS A 259 4.85 15.96 16.85
C CYS A 259 4.91 16.64 18.22
N LEU A 260 5.67 16.06 19.13
CA LEU A 260 5.86 16.63 20.48
C LEU A 260 6.76 17.88 20.48
N GLU A 261 7.76 17.96 19.61
CA GLU A 261 8.70 19.07 19.55
C GLU A 261 8.95 19.57 18.13
N VAL A 262 9.15 20.90 17.99
CA VAL A 262 9.54 21.51 16.71
C VAL A 262 10.92 21.03 16.24
N ALA A 263 11.80 20.69 17.18
CA ALA A 263 13.13 20.15 16.90
C ALA A 263 13.09 18.78 16.16
N ASP A 264 12.01 18.02 16.31
CA ASP A 264 11.82 16.76 15.59
C ASP A 264 11.65 16.98 14.07
N TRP A 265 11.20 18.18 13.70
CA TRP A 265 11.11 18.62 12.30
C TRP A 265 12.43 19.15 11.74
N ASP A 266 13.35 19.66 12.59
CA ASP A 266 14.63 20.22 12.14
C ASP A 266 15.58 19.13 11.59
N GLY A 267 15.51 17.91 12.12
CA GLY A 267 16.16 16.75 11.51
C GLY A 267 15.66 16.42 10.10
N SER A 268 14.39 16.73 9.83
CA SER A 268 13.75 16.57 8.51
C SER A 268 14.01 17.76 7.57
N ALA A 269 14.31 18.97 8.11
CA ALA A 269 14.66 20.14 7.30
C ALA A 269 15.89 19.89 6.41
N ALA A 270 16.84 19.06 6.87
CA ALA A 270 17.97 18.60 6.04
C ALA A 270 17.53 17.70 4.87
N LEU A 271 16.38 17.04 4.96
CA LEU A 271 15.77 16.25 3.89
C LEU A 271 14.92 17.13 2.96
N TRP A 272 14.24 18.17 3.48
CA TRP A 272 13.41 19.10 2.70
C TRP A 272 14.24 20.14 1.93
N GLY A 273 15.43 20.49 2.42
CA GLY A 273 16.32 21.48 1.80
C GLY A 273 17.05 21.01 0.54
N LYS A 274 16.91 19.75 0.12
CA LYS A 274 17.55 19.20 -1.10
C LYS A 274 16.63 19.13 -2.32
N THR A 275 15.40 19.58 -2.23
CA THR A 275 14.40 19.56 -3.32
C THR A 275 13.89 20.93 -3.72
N GLY A 276 14.65 21.98 -3.38
CA GLY A 276 14.43 23.37 -3.85
C GLY A 276 15.21 23.68 -5.12
#